data_46d2bbbec94515aea8cc8d80b006ec4e
#
_entry.id   46d2bbbec94515aea8cc8d80b006ec4e
#
_cell.length_a   1.000
_cell.length_b   1.000
_cell.length_c   1.000
_cell.angle_alpha   90.00
_cell.angle_beta   90.00
_cell.angle_gamma   90.00
#
_symmetry.space_group_name_H-M   'P 1'
#
loop_
_entity.id
_entity.type
_entity.pdbx_description
1 polymer ?
#
loop_
_entity_poly.entity_id
_entity_poly.type
_entity_poly.pdbx_seq_one_letter_code
_entity_poly.pdbx_strand_id
1 'polypeptide(L)'
;HWAAGPTTGGHGDVIVGIRTAAARRREAIMLSTPHRLSSLAVLTSGGDAAGMNAAVRAVVRTGLDAGLDVFAVFEGLQGLVDGGERIRLVDSNDVGGILQQGGTVLGTARCAEFRTREGRRRAARNLIERGIEALVVIGGDGSLTGTNLFREEWPELIGELVDRNEITQALADSHHGLTLVGMVGSIDNDMFGTDMTIGADTALHRITEAIDAIHSTASSHQRSFVVEVMGRNCGYLALMSALAAGANWVLIPESPPDTDDWEESMCRALNAGRGIGRRRNLVIVAEGAQDLHGNPITAQHVKKVIEERLGEDTRVTSLGHVQRGGSPSAFDRYLSTVLGFAAVEQVVTSPGGEAQLIGIRGHQIISSPLMKSVRKTRAVADVIADHDYETAMDMRGGSFRDSFRMIRTMVRAQPHGPVPGQRRMRLAVLHGGGPAPGMNTAVRVAVRVGLDKGHDMLAVRDGFEGLRDGRFEQMDWMS
;
A
#
# COMPACT_ATOMS: atom_id res chain seq x y z
N HIS A 1 -10.47 -43.10 -17.38
CA HIS A 1 -11.51 -43.73 -16.56
C HIS A 1 -11.31 -43.36 -15.09
N TRP A 2 -11.98 -42.32 -14.64
CA TRP A 2 -12.25 -42.10 -13.22
C TRP A 2 -13.75 -42.08 -13.08
N ALA A 3 -14.27 -43.09 -12.38
CA ALA A 3 -15.69 -43.23 -12.11
C ALA A 3 -16.14 -42.20 -11.07
N ALA A 4 -17.15 -41.42 -11.38
CA ALA A 4 -17.83 -40.53 -10.45
C ALA A 4 -18.74 -41.35 -9.52
N GLY A 5 -18.45 -41.33 -8.23
CA GLY A 5 -19.38 -41.75 -7.19
C GLY A 5 -20.33 -40.62 -6.79
N PRO A 6 -21.55 -40.86 -6.35
CA PRO A 6 -22.53 -39.83 -6.04
C PRO A 6 -22.20 -39.15 -4.70
N THR A 7 -21.89 -37.84 -4.70
CA THR A 7 -21.87 -37.01 -3.48
C THR A 7 -23.20 -36.30 -3.33
N THR A 8 -24.08 -36.89 -2.54
CA THR A 8 -25.25 -36.19 -2.00
C THR A 8 -24.91 -35.64 -0.63
N GLY A 9 -25.18 -34.37 -0.40
CA GLY A 9 -25.37 -33.77 0.91
C GLY A 9 -24.17 -33.10 1.54
N GLY A 10 -24.22 -31.80 1.77
CA GLY A 10 -23.41 -31.16 2.77
C GLY A 10 -22.93 -29.71 2.54
N HIS A 11 -23.10 -29.12 1.38
CA HIS A 11 -22.62 -27.73 1.18
C HIS A 11 -23.62 -26.65 1.62
N GLY A 12 -24.92 -26.95 1.62
CA GLY A 12 -25.95 -25.99 2.05
C GLY A 12 -25.95 -25.77 3.57
N ASP A 13 -25.80 -26.86 4.35
CA ASP A 13 -25.90 -26.81 5.81
C ASP A 13 -24.68 -26.15 6.49
N VAL A 14 -23.49 -26.25 5.89
CA VAL A 14 -22.28 -25.60 6.41
C VAL A 14 -22.34 -24.06 6.25
N ILE A 15 -22.86 -23.57 5.13
CA ILE A 15 -23.03 -22.12 4.90
C ILE A 15 -24.11 -21.53 5.79
N VAL A 16 -25.23 -22.28 6.00
CA VAL A 16 -26.30 -21.86 6.90
C VAL A 16 -25.81 -21.92 8.35
N GLY A 17 -25.04 -22.95 8.76
CA GLY A 17 -24.46 -23.06 10.09
C GLY A 17 -23.46 -21.96 10.44
N ILE A 18 -22.65 -21.52 9.47
CA ILE A 18 -21.71 -20.40 9.64
C ILE A 18 -22.49 -19.07 9.77
N ARG A 19 -23.51 -18.84 8.96
CA ARG A 19 -24.38 -17.65 9.08
C ARG A 19 -25.10 -17.59 10.43
N THR A 20 -25.62 -18.69 10.92
CA THR A 20 -26.33 -18.74 12.22
C THR A 20 -25.38 -18.60 13.40
N ALA A 21 -24.15 -19.13 13.35
CA ALA A 21 -23.14 -18.97 14.41
C ALA A 21 -22.62 -17.53 14.47
N ALA A 22 -22.35 -16.91 13.35
CA ALA A 22 -21.97 -15.51 13.27
C ALA A 22 -23.09 -14.57 13.72
N ALA A 23 -24.34 -14.85 13.31
CA ALA A 23 -25.51 -14.09 13.76
C ALA A 23 -25.75 -14.25 15.26
N ARG A 24 -25.65 -15.45 15.82
CA ARG A 24 -25.78 -15.70 17.28
C ARG A 24 -24.62 -15.05 18.07
N ARG A 25 -23.41 -15.04 17.54
CA ARG A 25 -22.28 -14.35 18.18
C ARG A 25 -22.47 -12.83 18.14
N ARG A 26 -23.00 -12.28 17.03
CA ARG A 26 -23.42 -10.88 16.92
C ARG A 26 -24.52 -10.54 17.92
N GLU A 27 -25.57 -11.36 18.00
CA GLU A 27 -26.67 -11.19 18.97
C GLU A 27 -26.16 -11.24 20.41
N ALA A 28 -25.27 -12.18 20.74
CA ALA A 28 -24.72 -12.30 22.09
C ALA A 28 -23.82 -11.11 22.45
N ILE A 29 -23.03 -10.58 21.51
CA ILE A 29 -22.21 -9.38 21.70
C ILE A 29 -23.12 -8.13 21.81
N MET A 30 -24.15 -8.04 20.97
CA MET A 30 -25.12 -6.93 21.01
C MET A 30 -25.93 -6.87 22.33
N LEU A 31 -26.12 -7.99 23.03
CA LEU A 31 -26.87 -8.06 24.30
C LEU A 31 -25.98 -7.79 25.52
N SER A 32 -24.64 -7.80 25.38
CA SER A 32 -23.72 -7.73 26.52
C SER A 32 -23.02 -6.40 26.73
N THR A 33 -23.15 -5.45 25.80
CA THR A 33 -22.53 -4.10 25.90
C THR A 33 -23.48 -3.09 26.56
N PRO A 34 -23.04 -2.40 27.63
CA PRO A 34 -23.88 -1.47 28.37
C PRO A 34 -24.21 -0.17 27.62
N HIS A 35 -23.48 0.14 26.55
CA HIS A 35 -23.74 1.31 25.69
C HIS A 35 -23.71 0.87 24.22
N ARG A 36 -24.88 0.83 23.60
CA ARG A 36 -25.00 0.54 22.16
C ARG A 36 -24.83 1.86 21.38
N LEU A 37 -23.77 1.96 20.57
CA LEU A 37 -23.64 3.10 19.63
C LEU A 37 -24.82 3.13 18.67
N SER A 38 -25.32 4.34 18.43
CA SER A 38 -26.43 4.62 17.52
C SER A 38 -25.97 5.17 16.17
N SER A 39 -24.77 5.73 16.13
CA SER A 39 -24.32 6.47 14.95
C SER A 39 -22.81 6.40 14.74
N LEU A 40 -22.40 6.56 13.49
CA LEU A 40 -20.99 6.76 13.12
C LEU A 40 -20.85 7.77 11.97
N ALA A 41 -19.71 8.42 11.89
CA ALA A 41 -19.32 9.20 10.74
C ALA A 41 -18.09 8.60 10.03
N VAL A 42 -18.03 8.74 8.71
CA VAL A 42 -16.87 8.36 7.89
C VAL A 42 -16.33 9.59 7.15
N LEU A 43 -14.99 9.72 7.12
CA LEU A 43 -14.30 10.74 6.35
C LEU A 43 -13.06 10.20 5.67
N THR A 44 -12.65 10.89 4.60
CA THR A 44 -11.35 10.73 3.94
C THR A 44 -10.52 12.00 4.20
N SER A 45 -9.23 11.85 4.46
CA SER A 45 -8.35 12.98 4.77
C SER A 45 -6.91 12.74 4.32
N GLY A 46 -6.24 13.79 3.89
CA GLY A 46 -4.88 13.72 3.37
C GLY A 46 -4.84 13.59 1.85
N GLY A 47 -3.81 12.95 1.29
CA GLY A 47 -3.76 12.67 -0.14
C GLY A 47 -4.77 11.58 -0.52
N ASP A 48 -5.43 11.77 -1.65
CA ASP A 48 -6.32 10.75 -2.18
C ASP A 48 -5.57 9.50 -2.64
N ALA A 49 -6.25 8.36 -2.57
CA ALA A 49 -5.72 7.08 -2.99
C ALA A 49 -6.85 6.23 -3.61
N ALA A 50 -6.53 5.55 -4.70
CA ALA A 50 -7.49 4.70 -5.39
C ALA A 50 -7.93 3.54 -4.48
N GLY A 51 -9.21 3.45 -4.18
CA GLY A 51 -9.79 2.51 -3.21
C GLY A 51 -10.48 3.19 -2.03
N MET A 52 -10.23 4.48 -1.76
CA MET A 52 -10.91 5.20 -0.68
C MET A 52 -12.44 5.15 -0.82
N ASN A 53 -12.96 5.29 -2.04
CA ASN A 53 -14.40 5.18 -2.29
C ASN A 53 -14.96 3.78 -1.99
N ALA A 54 -14.20 2.74 -2.28
CA ALA A 54 -14.59 1.38 -1.92
C ALA A 54 -14.64 1.18 -0.39
N ALA A 55 -13.70 1.80 0.36
CA ALA A 55 -13.68 1.80 1.80
C ALA A 55 -14.87 2.58 2.39
N VAL A 56 -15.14 3.79 1.90
CA VAL A 56 -16.33 4.58 2.27
C VAL A 56 -17.61 3.79 2.06
N ARG A 57 -17.75 3.18 0.87
CA ARG A 57 -18.91 2.34 0.55
C ARG A 57 -19.07 1.17 1.53
N ALA A 58 -17.98 0.51 1.88
CA ALA A 58 -18.00 -0.61 2.82
C ALA A 58 -18.42 -0.15 4.23
N VAL A 59 -17.86 0.96 4.72
CA VAL A 59 -18.23 1.53 6.02
C VAL A 59 -19.71 1.90 6.06
N VAL A 60 -20.21 2.62 5.05
CA VAL A 60 -21.62 3.03 5.00
C VAL A 60 -22.53 1.81 5.01
N ARG A 61 -22.32 0.86 4.10
CA ARG A 61 -23.21 -0.31 4.00
C ARG A 61 -23.16 -1.21 5.24
N THR A 62 -21.99 -1.42 5.81
CA THR A 62 -21.84 -2.22 7.03
C THR A 62 -22.45 -1.51 8.26
N GLY A 63 -22.27 -0.18 8.35
CA GLY A 63 -22.89 0.62 9.41
C GLY A 63 -24.42 0.56 9.38
N LEU A 64 -25.00 0.72 8.20
CA LEU A 64 -26.45 0.59 8.00
C LEU A 64 -26.96 -0.84 8.32
N ASP A 65 -26.23 -1.88 7.90
CA ASP A 65 -26.54 -3.30 8.24
C ASP A 65 -26.46 -3.57 9.75
N ALA A 66 -25.57 -2.84 10.45
CA ALA A 66 -25.47 -2.90 11.92
C ALA A 66 -26.58 -2.08 12.64
N GLY A 67 -27.42 -1.37 11.89
CA GLY A 67 -28.51 -0.54 12.41
C GLY A 67 -28.04 0.81 12.96
N LEU A 68 -26.93 1.33 12.47
CA LEU A 68 -26.40 2.64 12.83
C LEU A 68 -26.87 3.73 11.85
N ASP A 69 -27.06 4.92 12.35
CA ASP A 69 -27.12 6.11 11.52
C ASP A 69 -25.71 6.42 11.02
N VAL A 70 -25.53 6.48 9.69
CA VAL A 70 -24.22 6.71 9.09
C VAL A 70 -24.14 8.09 8.47
N PHE A 71 -23.12 8.86 8.89
CA PHE A 71 -22.87 10.19 8.37
C PHE A 71 -21.61 10.18 7.49
N ALA A 72 -21.68 10.87 6.35
CA ALA A 72 -20.53 11.18 5.52
C ALA A 72 -20.04 12.60 5.81
N VAL A 73 -18.75 12.76 6.06
CA VAL A 73 -18.11 14.06 6.24
C VAL A 73 -17.37 14.43 4.98
N PHE A 74 -17.83 15.45 4.29
CA PHE A 74 -17.25 15.98 3.06
C PHE A 74 -16.09 16.93 3.37
N GLU A 75 -15.04 16.91 2.54
CA GLU A 75 -13.81 17.70 2.68
C GLU A 75 -13.00 17.35 3.95
N GLY A 76 -13.17 16.16 4.47
CA GLY A 76 -12.37 15.61 5.56
C GLY A 76 -12.42 16.43 6.86
N LEU A 77 -11.24 16.74 7.42
CA LEU A 77 -11.15 17.50 8.69
C LEU A 77 -11.70 18.93 8.58
N GLN A 78 -11.66 19.55 7.38
CA GLN A 78 -12.29 20.84 7.15
C GLN A 78 -13.81 20.73 7.32
N GLY A 79 -14.42 19.68 6.78
CA GLY A 79 -15.85 19.46 6.92
C GLY A 79 -16.31 19.21 8.36
N LEU A 80 -15.45 18.61 9.21
CA LEU A 80 -15.73 18.51 10.65
C LEU A 80 -15.80 19.89 11.31
N VAL A 81 -14.87 20.79 10.94
CA VAL A 81 -14.81 22.16 11.51
C VAL A 81 -15.95 23.02 10.99
N ASP A 82 -16.27 22.94 9.70
CA ASP A 82 -17.31 23.73 9.05
C ASP A 82 -18.73 23.29 9.49
N GLY A 83 -18.94 21.97 9.66
CA GLY A 83 -20.25 21.43 10.03
C GLY A 83 -21.30 21.61 8.93
N GLY A 84 -22.56 21.89 9.33
CA GLY A 84 -23.67 22.16 8.40
C GLY A 84 -23.81 21.06 7.34
N GLU A 85 -23.93 21.46 6.09
CA GLU A 85 -24.07 20.59 4.92
C GLU A 85 -22.81 19.71 4.62
N ARG A 86 -21.70 19.94 5.32
CA ARG A 86 -20.51 19.10 5.19
C ARG A 86 -20.62 17.77 5.95
N ILE A 87 -21.57 17.63 6.86
CA ILE A 87 -21.83 16.40 7.62
C ILE A 87 -23.27 15.96 7.31
N ARG A 88 -23.41 14.92 6.49
CA ARG A 88 -24.72 14.46 5.99
C ARG A 88 -25.00 13.03 6.39
N LEU A 89 -26.23 12.77 6.81
CA LEU A 89 -26.75 11.42 6.90
C LEU A 89 -26.81 10.81 5.49
N VAL A 90 -26.35 9.57 5.34
CA VAL A 90 -26.26 8.88 4.05
C VAL A 90 -26.90 7.51 4.10
N ASP A 91 -27.38 7.07 2.95
CA ASP A 91 -27.97 5.75 2.77
C ASP A 91 -27.17 4.87 1.75
N SER A 92 -27.70 3.68 1.47
CA SER A 92 -27.05 2.73 0.53
C SER A 92 -27.01 3.25 -0.91
N ASN A 93 -27.88 4.17 -1.30
CA ASN A 93 -27.95 4.73 -2.66
C ASN A 93 -26.85 5.77 -2.86
N ASP A 94 -26.53 6.56 -1.82
CA ASP A 94 -25.48 7.59 -1.85
C ASP A 94 -24.09 7.00 -2.17
N VAL A 95 -23.89 5.74 -1.83
CA VAL A 95 -22.64 4.99 -2.12
C VAL A 95 -22.80 3.98 -3.26
N GLY A 96 -23.89 4.11 -4.04
CA GLY A 96 -24.09 3.33 -5.26
C GLY A 96 -23.09 3.72 -6.35
N GLY A 97 -22.50 2.72 -7.04
CA GLY A 97 -21.63 2.99 -8.21
C GLY A 97 -20.27 3.63 -7.93
N ILE A 98 -19.84 3.79 -6.66
CA ILE A 98 -18.53 4.40 -6.34
C ILE A 98 -17.37 3.42 -6.18
N LEU A 99 -17.65 2.11 -6.13
CA LEU A 99 -16.64 1.06 -5.90
C LEU A 99 -15.46 1.12 -6.88
N GLN A 100 -15.72 1.43 -8.13
CA GLN A 100 -14.73 1.49 -9.21
C GLN A 100 -14.15 2.89 -9.44
N GLN A 101 -14.63 3.90 -8.73
CA GLN A 101 -14.17 5.28 -8.90
C GLN A 101 -12.90 5.52 -8.11
N GLY A 102 -11.91 6.14 -8.75
CA GLY A 102 -10.68 6.62 -8.09
C GLY A 102 -10.91 7.91 -7.32
N GLY A 103 -9.88 8.36 -6.63
CA GLY A 103 -9.98 9.51 -5.75
C GLY A 103 -10.89 9.27 -4.55
N THR A 104 -11.56 10.31 -4.08
CA THR A 104 -12.55 10.24 -3.01
C THR A 104 -13.77 11.12 -3.30
N VAL A 105 -14.97 10.53 -3.28
CA VAL A 105 -16.25 11.25 -3.48
C VAL A 105 -16.56 12.18 -2.31
N LEU A 106 -15.98 11.91 -1.12
CA LEU A 106 -16.13 12.79 0.04
C LEU A 106 -15.25 14.04 -0.05
N GLY A 107 -14.25 14.02 -0.94
CA GLY A 107 -13.27 15.08 -1.00
C GLY A 107 -12.29 15.05 0.18
N THR A 108 -11.26 15.87 0.08
CA THR A 108 -10.27 16.07 1.13
C THR A 108 -9.70 17.47 1.00
N ALA A 109 -9.64 18.21 2.11
CA ALA A 109 -9.07 19.53 2.16
C ALA A 109 -8.03 19.66 3.28
N ARG A 110 -7.02 20.51 3.05
CA ARG A 110 -6.09 20.90 4.12
C ARG A 110 -6.83 21.79 5.10
N CYS A 111 -6.85 21.43 6.38
CA CYS A 111 -7.50 22.19 7.43
C CYS A 111 -6.47 22.70 8.44
N ALA A 112 -6.10 23.97 8.36
CA ALA A 112 -5.24 24.63 9.33
C ALA A 112 -5.96 24.81 10.67
N GLU A 113 -7.26 25.09 10.64
CA GLU A 113 -8.06 25.31 11.84
C GLU A 113 -8.14 24.07 12.74
N PHE A 114 -8.23 22.87 12.17
CA PHE A 114 -8.26 21.63 12.97
C PHE A 114 -6.98 21.41 13.80
N ARG A 115 -5.87 22.05 13.43
CA ARG A 115 -4.63 22.05 14.23
C ARG A 115 -4.74 22.91 15.49
N THR A 116 -5.69 23.82 15.53
CA THR A 116 -5.96 24.68 16.71
C THR A 116 -6.97 24.02 17.64
N ARG A 117 -6.89 24.34 18.93
CA ARG A 117 -7.89 23.90 19.93
C ARG A 117 -9.30 24.37 19.57
N GLU A 118 -9.41 25.62 19.12
CA GLU A 118 -10.68 26.22 18.71
C GLU A 118 -11.35 25.47 17.56
N GLY A 119 -10.58 25.11 16.51
CA GLY A 119 -11.11 24.32 15.39
C GLY A 119 -11.58 22.94 15.83
N ARG A 120 -10.82 22.26 16.72
CA ARG A 120 -11.24 20.95 17.26
C ARG A 120 -12.48 21.08 18.15
N ARG A 121 -12.61 22.14 18.93
CA ARG A 121 -13.84 22.41 19.72
C ARG A 121 -15.06 22.59 18.83
N ARG A 122 -14.95 23.36 17.72
CA ARG A 122 -16.03 23.49 16.73
C ARG A 122 -16.38 22.14 16.11
N ALA A 123 -15.38 21.34 15.74
CA ALA A 123 -15.58 19.98 15.23
C ALA A 123 -16.31 19.08 16.23
N ALA A 124 -15.95 19.15 17.53
CA ALA A 124 -16.64 18.40 18.58
C ALA A 124 -18.10 18.81 18.69
N ARG A 125 -18.40 20.11 18.72
CA ARG A 125 -19.78 20.62 18.73
C ARG A 125 -20.58 20.08 17.54
N ASN A 126 -20.01 20.15 16.33
CA ASN A 126 -20.69 19.70 15.11
C ASN A 126 -21.04 18.20 15.14
N LEU A 127 -20.20 17.34 15.75
CA LEU A 127 -20.47 15.92 15.91
C LEU A 127 -21.55 15.69 17.00
N ILE A 128 -21.40 16.35 18.16
CA ILE A 128 -22.31 16.21 19.31
C ILE A 128 -23.74 16.65 18.96
N GLU A 129 -23.89 17.79 18.27
CA GLU A 129 -25.19 18.29 17.82
C GLU A 129 -25.95 17.34 16.88
N ARG A 130 -25.22 16.43 16.22
CA ARG A 130 -25.76 15.38 15.34
C ARG A 130 -25.86 14.01 16.00
N GLY A 131 -25.48 13.91 17.26
CA GLY A 131 -25.46 12.65 18.00
C GLY A 131 -24.44 11.64 17.46
N ILE A 132 -23.33 12.09 16.88
CA ILE A 132 -22.30 11.20 16.29
C ILE A 132 -21.34 10.74 17.39
N GLU A 133 -21.29 9.42 17.61
CA GLU A 133 -20.56 8.77 18.70
C GLU A 133 -19.27 8.07 18.25
N ALA A 134 -19.13 7.81 16.95
CA ALA A 134 -17.97 7.14 16.37
C ALA A 134 -17.48 7.82 15.09
N LEU A 135 -16.17 7.74 14.86
CA LEU A 135 -15.52 8.29 13.69
C LEU A 135 -14.62 7.23 13.04
N VAL A 136 -14.88 6.94 11.76
CA VAL A 136 -14.02 6.12 10.91
C VAL A 136 -13.24 7.05 9.99
N VAL A 137 -11.91 7.00 10.08
CA VAL A 137 -11.00 7.90 9.34
C VAL A 137 -10.17 7.11 8.34
N ILE A 138 -10.29 7.47 7.06
CA ILE A 138 -9.49 6.89 5.99
C ILE A 138 -8.44 7.92 5.56
N GLY A 139 -7.18 7.68 5.88
CA GLY A 139 -6.13 8.66 5.57
C GLY A 139 -4.74 8.23 5.99
N GLY A 140 -3.77 9.12 5.77
CA GLY A 140 -2.38 8.88 6.14
C GLY A 140 -2.07 9.28 7.60
N ASP A 141 -0.79 9.12 7.99
CA ASP A 141 -0.24 9.40 9.33
C ASP A 141 -0.73 10.73 9.95
N GLY A 142 -0.62 11.82 9.21
CA GLY A 142 -1.00 13.15 9.73
C GLY A 142 -2.47 13.25 10.11
N SER A 143 -3.36 12.68 9.29
CA SER A 143 -4.80 12.67 9.54
C SER A 143 -5.17 11.80 10.73
N LEU A 144 -4.59 10.61 10.81
CA LEU A 144 -4.80 9.66 11.90
C LEU A 144 -4.27 10.21 13.24
N THR A 145 -3.13 10.88 13.23
CA THR A 145 -2.59 11.56 14.42
C THR A 145 -3.49 12.69 14.89
N GLY A 146 -3.92 13.56 13.96
CA GLY A 146 -4.77 14.69 14.30
C GLY A 146 -6.11 14.27 14.86
N THR A 147 -6.72 13.23 14.31
CA THR A 147 -7.99 12.69 14.82
C THR A 147 -7.84 11.95 16.14
N ASN A 148 -6.70 11.29 16.39
CA ASN A 148 -6.47 10.72 17.71
C ASN A 148 -6.27 11.80 18.79
N LEU A 149 -5.54 12.88 18.50
CA LEU A 149 -5.43 14.01 19.41
C LEU A 149 -6.83 14.59 19.71
N PHE A 150 -7.66 14.73 18.69
CA PHE A 150 -9.06 15.17 18.84
C PHE A 150 -9.86 14.26 19.77
N ARG A 151 -9.70 12.92 19.64
CA ARG A 151 -10.32 11.94 20.53
C ARG A 151 -9.79 12.05 21.97
N GLU A 152 -8.48 12.24 22.14
CA GLU A 152 -7.86 12.39 23.48
C GLU A 152 -8.33 13.65 24.19
N GLU A 153 -8.48 14.74 23.46
CA GLU A 153 -8.99 16.01 24.01
C GLU A 153 -10.53 16.03 24.18
N TRP A 154 -11.26 15.01 23.71
CA TRP A 154 -12.71 14.99 23.68
C TRP A 154 -13.40 15.35 25.01
N PRO A 155 -13.02 14.79 26.17
CA PRO A 155 -13.66 15.14 27.45
C PRO A 155 -13.49 16.63 27.81
N GLU A 156 -12.32 17.19 27.54
CA GLU A 156 -12.01 18.59 27.83
C GLU A 156 -12.76 19.51 26.86
N LEU A 157 -12.84 19.14 25.57
CA LEU A 157 -13.58 19.90 24.57
C LEU A 157 -15.06 19.97 24.91
N ILE A 158 -15.65 18.87 25.41
CA ILE A 158 -17.04 18.85 25.90
C ILE A 158 -17.20 19.80 27.09
N GLY A 159 -16.30 19.75 28.07
CA GLY A 159 -16.34 20.66 29.21
C GLY A 159 -16.33 22.14 28.78
N GLU A 160 -15.43 22.51 27.87
CA GLU A 160 -15.37 23.85 27.30
C GLU A 160 -16.67 24.27 26.58
N LEU A 161 -17.31 23.35 25.87
CA LEU A 161 -18.58 23.62 25.18
C LEU A 161 -19.72 23.86 26.18
N VAL A 162 -19.78 23.15 27.30
CA VAL A 162 -20.73 23.36 28.38
C VAL A 162 -20.49 24.71 29.07
N ASP A 163 -19.24 25.01 29.46
CA ASP A 163 -18.84 26.24 30.14
C ASP A 163 -19.19 27.49 29.30
N ARG A 164 -19.16 27.37 27.97
CA ARG A 164 -19.52 28.44 27.04
C ARG A 164 -21.00 28.48 26.68
N ASN A 165 -21.80 27.58 27.24
CA ASN A 165 -23.22 27.41 26.90
C ASN A 165 -23.45 27.10 25.40
N GLU A 166 -22.49 26.46 24.72
CA GLU A 166 -22.61 26.04 23.32
C GLU A 166 -23.38 24.72 23.19
N ILE A 167 -23.35 23.86 24.23
CA ILE A 167 -24.17 22.65 24.37
C ILE A 167 -24.73 22.55 25.78
N THR A 168 -25.81 21.77 25.95
CA THR A 168 -26.40 21.50 27.27
C THR A 168 -25.64 20.40 28.02
N GLN A 169 -25.73 20.40 29.36
CA GLN A 169 -25.15 19.34 30.19
C GLN A 169 -25.73 17.95 29.82
N ALA A 170 -27.00 17.85 29.55
CA ALA A 170 -27.66 16.60 29.15
C ALA A 170 -27.07 16.03 27.82
N LEU A 171 -26.75 16.92 26.89
CA LEU A 171 -26.09 16.51 25.63
C LEU A 171 -24.63 16.11 25.86
N ALA A 172 -23.89 16.78 26.73
CA ALA A 172 -22.55 16.39 27.17
C ALA A 172 -22.55 15.02 27.84
N ASP A 173 -23.49 14.77 28.73
CA ASP A 173 -23.62 13.48 29.47
C ASP A 173 -23.95 12.30 28.55
N SER A 174 -24.50 12.53 27.36
CA SER A 174 -24.74 11.48 26.35
C SER A 174 -23.54 11.19 25.45
N HIS A 175 -22.45 11.98 25.51
CA HIS A 175 -21.31 11.90 24.60
C HIS A 175 -19.95 11.82 25.34
N HIS A 176 -19.85 10.94 26.37
CA HIS A 176 -18.66 10.87 27.24
C HIS A 176 -17.34 10.56 26.52
N GLY A 177 -17.36 10.00 25.31
CA GLY A 177 -16.18 9.66 24.53
C GLY A 177 -16.47 9.53 23.05
N LEU A 178 -15.43 9.67 22.24
CA LEU A 178 -15.49 9.45 20.80
C LEU A 178 -14.77 8.15 20.44
N THR A 179 -15.49 7.19 19.88
CA THR A 179 -14.88 5.97 19.33
C THR A 179 -14.17 6.32 18.03
N LEU A 180 -12.88 5.95 17.90
CA LEU A 180 -12.07 6.25 16.71
C LEU A 180 -11.46 4.99 16.12
N VAL A 181 -11.70 4.77 14.84
CA VAL A 181 -11.07 3.71 14.05
C VAL A 181 -10.43 4.31 12.81
N GLY A 182 -9.16 3.99 12.58
CA GLY A 182 -8.39 4.42 11.42
C GLY A 182 -8.21 3.31 10.38
N MET A 183 -8.17 3.68 9.12
CA MET A 183 -7.69 2.88 7.99
C MET A 183 -6.68 3.68 7.20
N VAL A 184 -5.61 3.03 6.72
CA VAL A 184 -4.56 3.75 5.98
C VAL A 184 -4.94 3.89 4.52
N GLY A 185 -5.28 5.13 4.11
CA GLY A 185 -5.40 5.54 2.72
C GLY A 185 -4.15 6.32 2.31
N SER A 186 -3.21 5.62 1.67
CA SER A 186 -1.94 6.19 1.21
C SER A 186 -1.35 5.30 0.10
N ILE A 187 -0.84 5.92 -0.96
CA ILE A 187 -0.12 5.17 -2.01
C ILE A 187 1.30 4.78 -1.59
N ASP A 188 1.85 5.45 -0.57
CA ASP A 188 3.27 5.35 -0.21
C ASP A 188 3.63 4.01 0.47
N ASN A 189 2.63 3.29 0.97
CA ASN A 189 2.76 2.04 1.74
C ASN A 189 3.76 2.15 2.90
N ASP A 190 3.73 3.27 3.60
CA ASP A 190 4.72 3.68 4.58
C ASP A 190 4.31 3.44 6.03
N MET A 191 3.06 3.03 6.29
CA MET A 191 2.51 2.89 7.64
C MET A 191 2.78 1.51 8.26
N PHE A 192 3.38 1.51 9.45
CA PHE A 192 3.45 0.32 10.28
C PHE A 192 2.04 -0.13 10.73
N GLY A 193 1.83 -1.45 10.82
CA GLY A 193 0.54 -2.02 11.27
C GLY A 193 -0.32 -2.58 10.15
N THR A 194 0.12 -2.45 8.91
CA THR A 194 -0.49 -3.09 7.74
C THR A 194 0.58 -3.46 6.72
N ASP A 195 0.42 -4.58 6.02
CA ASP A 195 1.31 -4.96 4.93
C ASP A 195 1.02 -4.16 3.65
N MET A 196 -0.23 -3.74 3.48
CA MET A 196 -0.67 -2.94 2.33
C MET A 196 -1.60 -1.82 2.77
N THR A 197 -1.36 -0.64 2.23
CA THR A 197 -2.22 0.53 2.38
C THR A 197 -3.16 0.69 1.19
N ILE A 198 -4.33 1.29 1.40
CA ILE A 198 -5.31 1.53 0.34
C ILE A 198 -4.70 2.45 -0.72
N GLY A 199 -4.63 1.98 -1.96
CA GLY A 199 -4.15 2.71 -3.12
C GLY A 199 -2.72 2.41 -3.56
N ALA A 200 -1.93 1.70 -2.74
CA ALA A 200 -0.53 1.38 -3.07
C ALA A 200 -0.42 0.40 -4.25
N ASP A 201 -1.29 -0.60 -4.32
CA ASP A 201 -1.32 -1.56 -5.43
C ASP A 201 -1.71 -0.90 -6.75
N THR A 202 -2.70 -0.03 -6.74
CA THR A 202 -3.10 0.75 -7.92
C THR A 202 -1.97 1.67 -8.40
N ALA A 203 -1.28 2.35 -7.48
CA ALA A 203 -0.14 3.19 -7.83
C ALA A 203 0.97 2.37 -8.49
N LEU A 204 1.27 1.19 -7.96
CA LEU A 204 2.25 0.27 -8.53
C LEU A 204 1.85 -0.18 -9.95
N HIS A 205 0.57 -0.45 -10.21
CA HIS A 205 0.07 -0.74 -11.55
C HIS A 205 0.30 0.43 -12.51
N ARG A 206 -0.01 1.67 -12.10
CA ARG A 206 0.22 2.88 -12.93
C ARG A 206 1.69 3.08 -13.26
N ILE A 207 2.57 2.86 -12.29
CA ILE A 207 4.03 2.94 -12.50
C ILE A 207 4.45 1.87 -13.51
N THR A 208 4.00 0.63 -13.36
CA THR A 208 4.38 -0.48 -14.24
C THR A 208 3.87 -0.25 -15.66
N GLU A 209 2.62 0.18 -15.87
CA GLU A 209 2.07 0.55 -17.17
C GLU A 209 2.90 1.65 -17.86
N ALA A 210 3.28 2.69 -17.11
CA ALA A 210 4.11 3.76 -17.63
C ALA A 210 5.51 3.27 -18.04
N ILE A 211 6.13 2.41 -17.24
CA ILE A 211 7.45 1.84 -17.55
C ILE A 211 7.37 0.92 -18.78
N ASP A 212 6.33 0.12 -18.93
CA ASP A 212 6.13 -0.75 -20.09
C ASP A 212 5.98 0.08 -21.38
N ALA A 213 5.27 1.21 -21.31
CA ALA A 213 5.21 2.16 -22.42
C ALA A 213 6.59 2.75 -22.75
N ILE A 214 7.38 3.12 -21.73
CA ILE A 214 8.77 3.60 -21.89
C ILE A 214 9.66 2.49 -22.48
N HIS A 215 9.50 1.23 -22.06
CA HIS A 215 10.28 0.11 -22.55
C HIS A 215 10.19 -0.06 -24.07
N SER A 216 9.01 0.14 -24.66
CA SER A 216 8.82 0.03 -26.11
C SER A 216 9.66 1.04 -26.88
N THR A 217 9.65 2.30 -26.46
CA THR A 217 10.44 3.37 -27.11
C THR A 217 11.94 3.27 -26.76
N ALA A 218 12.30 2.89 -25.54
CA ALA A 218 13.69 2.70 -25.12
C ALA A 218 14.42 1.65 -25.97
N SER A 219 13.75 0.56 -26.27
CA SER A 219 14.29 -0.52 -27.09
C SER A 219 14.60 -0.09 -28.53
N SER A 220 13.79 0.83 -29.09
CA SER A 220 13.94 1.32 -30.47
C SER A 220 15.22 2.18 -30.66
N HIS A 221 15.62 2.91 -29.62
CA HIS A 221 16.72 3.90 -29.71
C HIS A 221 17.95 3.58 -28.86
N GLN A 222 17.98 2.43 -28.17
CA GLN A 222 19.07 2.04 -27.26
C GLN A 222 19.38 3.10 -26.17
N ARG A 223 18.35 3.77 -25.66
CA ARG A 223 18.45 4.86 -24.67
C ARG A 223 18.38 4.34 -23.24
N SER A 224 18.96 5.12 -22.35
CA SER A 224 18.77 4.97 -20.91
C SER A 224 17.60 5.82 -20.43
N PHE A 225 16.83 5.31 -19.47
CA PHE A 225 15.71 6.00 -18.84
C PHE A 225 15.88 6.03 -17.33
N VAL A 226 15.62 7.19 -16.76
CA VAL A 226 15.51 7.42 -15.32
C VAL A 226 14.06 7.75 -15.03
N VAL A 227 13.41 6.92 -14.22
CA VAL A 227 12.00 7.10 -13.85
C VAL A 227 11.94 7.46 -12.37
N GLU A 228 11.38 8.64 -12.08
CA GLU A 228 11.13 9.10 -10.73
C GLU A 228 9.71 8.74 -10.31
N VAL A 229 9.58 8.16 -9.12
CA VAL A 229 8.31 7.72 -8.56
C VAL A 229 8.09 8.33 -7.18
N MET A 230 6.82 8.51 -6.82
CA MET A 230 6.39 8.97 -5.50
C MET A 230 6.73 7.95 -4.40
N GLY A 231 6.40 8.26 -3.17
CA GLY A 231 6.59 7.40 -1.99
C GLY A 231 7.06 8.19 -0.78
N ARG A 232 7.25 9.54 -0.92
CA ARG A 232 7.78 10.40 0.14
C ARG A 232 9.09 9.83 0.70
N ASN A 233 9.09 9.43 1.98
CA ASN A 233 10.23 8.85 2.68
C ASN A 233 10.19 7.31 2.68
N CYS A 234 9.43 6.69 1.78
CA CYS A 234 9.31 5.24 1.64
C CYS A 234 9.66 4.82 0.20
N GLY A 235 10.61 3.92 0.08
CA GLY A 235 11.04 3.37 -1.20
C GLY A 235 10.16 2.26 -1.76
N TYR A 236 8.99 1.98 -1.16
CA TYR A 236 8.15 0.84 -1.55
C TYR A 236 7.78 0.86 -3.04
N LEU A 237 7.24 1.98 -3.53
CA LEU A 237 6.84 2.10 -4.94
C LEU A 237 8.04 1.94 -5.88
N ALA A 238 9.17 2.56 -5.55
CA ALA A 238 10.40 2.44 -6.34
C ALA A 238 10.93 1.00 -6.37
N LEU A 239 11.00 0.35 -5.22
CA LEU A 239 11.52 -0.99 -5.07
C LEU A 239 10.65 -2.02 -5.79
N MET A 240 9.33 -2.00 -5.57
CA MET A 240 8.41 -2.96 -6.17
C MET A 240 8.28 -2.77 -7.68
N SER A 241 8.26 -1.51 -8.16
CA SER A 241 8.26 -1.25 -9.60
C SER A 241 9.58 -1.63 -10.26
N ALA A 242 10.72 -1.46 -9.57
CA ALA A 242 12.02 -1.91 -10.07
C ALA A 242 12.07 -3.43 -10.29
N LEU A 243 11.52 -4.19 -9.36
CA LEU A 243 11.38 -5.65 -9.51
C LEU A 243 10.42 -6.00 -10.64
N ALA A 244 9.23 -5.39 -10.66
CA ALA A 244 8.19 -5.68 -11.66
C ALA A 244 8.66 -5.37 -13.09
N ALA A 245 9.35 -4.25 -13.30
CA ALA A 245 9.84 -3.83 -14.60
C ALA A 245 11.23 -4.37 -14.95
N GLY A 246 11.93 -5.00 -14.01
CA GLY A 246 13.28 -5.50 -14.20
C GLY A 246 14.30 -4.40 -14.40
N ALA A 247 14.24 -3.35 -13.58
CA ALA A 247 15.17 -2.23 -13.61
C ALA A 247 16.64 -2.66 -13.40
N ASN A 248 17.55 -1.84 -13.87
CA ASN A 248 18.99 -2.07 -13.79
C ASN A 248 19.60 -1.42 -12.55
N TRP A 249 18.91 -0.45 -11.95
CA TRP A 249 19.30 0.19 -10.69
C TRP A 249 18.06 0.77 -9.99
N VAL A 250 18.10 0.85 -8.67
CA VAL A 250 17.06 1.50 -7.87
C VAL A 250 17.69 2.28 -6.73
N LEU A 251 17.16 3.48 -6.47
CA LEU A 251 17.58 4.36 -5.38
C LEU A 251 16.37 4.61 -4.47
N ILE A 252 16.52 4.25 -3.19
CA ILE A 252 15.47 4.33 -2.17
C ILE A 252 15.98 4.99 -0.89
N PRO A 253 15.13 5.67 -0.11
CA PRO A 253 15.56 6.35 1.11
C PRO A 253 16.04 5.40 2.22
N GLU A 254 15.50 4.19 2.31
CA GLU A 254 15.87 3.20 3.34
C GLU A 254 17.24 2.56 3.11
N SER A 255 17.83 2.73 1.96
CA SER A 255 19.18 2.25 1.65
C SER A 255 19.89 3.24 0.75
N PRO A 256 20.35 4.36 1.29
CA PRO A 256 21.29 5.22 0.59
C PRO A 256 22.48 4.42 0.06
N PRO A 257 23.07 4.83 -1.06
CA PRO A 257 24.29 4.22 -1.56
C PRO A 257 25.38 4.19 -0.48
N ASP A 258 26.05 3.05 -0.32
CA ASP A 258 26.99 2.75 0.79
C ASP A 258 28.39 3.32 0.58
N THR A 259 28.62 4.08 -0.48
CA THR A 259 29.92 4.70 -0.82
C THR A 259 29.74 6.07 -1.46
N ASP A 260 30.72 6.95 -1.31
CA ASP A 260 30.72 8.26 -1.96
C ASP A 260 30.89 8.15 -3.50
N ASP A 261 31.40 7.02 -3.99
CA ASP A 261 31.55 6.71 -5.41
C ASP A 261 30.38 5.89 -5.99
N TRP A 262 29.18 6.00 -5.39
CA TRP A 262 28.00 5.27 -5.85
C TRP A 262 27.66 5.50 -7.32
N GLU A 263 27.92 6.68 -7.83
CA GLU A 263 27.73 7.02 -9.24
C GLU A 263 28.56 6.12 -10.15
N GLU A 264 29.84 5.91 -9.78
CA GLU A 264 30.74 5.02 -10.50
C GLU A 264 30.24 3.57 -10.42
N SER A 265 29.78 3.14 -9.24
CA SER A 265 29.24 1.80 -9.03
C SER A 265 27.97 1.56 -9.86
N MET A 266 27.07 2.54 -9.93
CA MET A 266 25.90 2.51 -10.80
C MET A 266 26.31 2.41 -12.28
N CYS A 267 27.15 3.33 -12.74
CA CYS A 267 27.62 3.35 -14.13
C CYS A 267 28.31 2.05 -14.54
N ARG A 268 29.12 1.46 -13.65
CA ARG A 268 29.77 0.17 -13.87
C ARG A 268 28.75 -0.96 -14.04
N ALA A 269 27.70 -0.98 -13.22
CA ALA A 269 26.62 -1.99 -13.32
C ALA A 269 25.81 -1.83 -14.63
N LEU A 270 25.51 -0.59 -15.03
CA LEU A 270 24.81 -0.31 -16.28
C LEU A 270 25.64 -0.71 -17.51
N ASN A 271 26.92 -0.36 -17.52
CA ASN A 271 27.84 -0.70 -18.61
C ASN A 271 28.09 -2.22 -18.73
N ALA A 272 28.25 -2.91 -17.60
CA ALA A 272 28.35 -4.37 -17.58
C ALA A 272 27.11 -5.04 -18.21
N GLY A 273 25.92 -4.47 -17.99
CA GLY A 273 24.70 -4.90 -18.67
C GLY A 273 24.76 -4.75 -20.20
N ARG A 274 25.38 -3.67 -20.71
CA ARG A 274 25.60 -3.47 -22.15
C ARG A 274 26.52 -4.54 -22.72
N GLY A 275 27.59 -4.86 -22.00
CA GLY A 275 28.56 -5.88 -22.43
C GLY A 275 27.97 -7.28 -22.65
N ILE A 276 26.88 -7.61 -21.99
CA ILE A 276 26.13 -8.87 -22.15
C ILE A 276 24.90 -8.74 -23.08
N GLY A 277 24.81 -7.65 -23.88
CA GLY A 277 23.79 -7.50 -24.90
C GLY A 277 22.53 -6.74 -24.48
N ARG A 278 22.45 -6.17 -23.29
CA ARG A 278 21.30 -5.31 -22.91
C ARG A 278 21.25 -4.05 -23.79
N ARG A 279 20.12 -3.81 -24.41
CA ARG A 279 19.96 -2.67 -25.36
C ARG A 279 19.52 -1.38 -24.67
N ARG A 280 19.05 -1.43 -23.43
CA ARG A 280 18.50 -0.31 -22.69
C ARG A 280 18.86 -0.42 -21.21
N ASN A 281 18.98 0.73 -20.55
CA ASN A 281 19.10 0.83 -19.10
C ASN A 281 17.85 1.52 -18.52
N LEU A 282 17.37 1.02 -17.39
CA LEU A 282 16.29 1.59 -16.60
C LEU A 282 16.76 1.79 -15.17
N VAL A 283 16.73 3.04 -14.72
CA VAL A 283 17.01 3.40 -13.32
C VAL A 283 15.73 3.94 -12.70
N ILE A 284 15.35 3.46 -11.53
CA ILE A 284 14.21 3.97 -10.78
C ILE A 284 14.71 4.73 -9.56
N VAL A 285 14.16 5.93 -9.36
CA VAL A 285 14.52 6.83 -8.27
C VAL A 285 13.27 7.15 -7.47
N ALA A 286 13.29 6.83 -6.17
CA ALA A 286 12.26 7.31 -5.25
C ALA A 286 12.42 8.82 -5.03
N GLU A 287 11.34 9.58 -4.94
CA GLU A 287 11.37 11.03 -4.69
C GLU A 287 12.12 11.41 -3.39
N GLY A 288 12.19 10.49 -2.42
CA GLY A 288 12.91 10.66 -1.15
C GLY A 288 14.32 10.06 -1.14
N ALA A 289 14.87 9.63 -2.30
CA ALA A 289 16.20 9.05 -2.36
C ALA A 289 17.28 10.08 -1.96
N GLN A 290 18.27 9.63 -1.20
CA GLN A 290 19.36 10.47 -0.69
C GLN A 290 20.68 9.70 -0.69
N ASP A 291 21.80 10.44 -0.62
CA ASP A 291 23.14 9.89 -0.40
C ASP A 291 23.42 9.68 1.10
N LEU A 292 24.61 9.18 1.42
CA LEU A 292 25.06 8.97 2.82
C LEU A 292 25.09 10.24 3.66
N HIS A 293 25.15 11.41 3.03
CA HIS A 293 25.20 12.70 3.70
C HIS A 293 23.81 13.36 3.82
N GLY A 294 22.74 12.65 3.38
CA GLY A 294 21.38 13.15 3.38
C GLY A 294 21.08 14.13 2.22
N ASN A 295 21.98 14.28 1.23
CA ASN A 295 21.69 15.10 0.08
C ASN A 295 20.72 14.38 -0.87
N PRO A 296 19.69 15.06 -1.41
CA PRO A 296 18.73 14.44 -2.31
C PRO A 296 19.39 13.95 -3.60
N ILE A 297 19.11 12.69 -3.98
CA ILE A 297 19.46 12.14 -5.29
C ILE A 297 18.25 12.27 -6.21
N THR A 298 18.33 13.24 -7.15
CA THR A 298 17.22 13.49 -8.09
C THR A 298 17.40 12.71 -9.39
N ALA A 299 16.31 12.45 -10.10
CA ALA A 299 16.37 11.83 -11.42
C ALA A 299 17.18 12.64 -12.43
N GLN A 300 17.20 13.98 -12.31
CA GLN A 300 18.03 14.85 -13.16
C GLN A 300 19.52 14.69 -12.87
N HIS A 301 19.91 14.54 -11.60
CA HIS A 301 21.29 14.25 -11.23
C HIS A 301 21.73 12.91 -11.81
N VAL A 302 20.93 11.85 -11.64
CA VAL A 302 21.21 10.51 -12.20
C VAL A 302 21.34 10.55 -13.71
N LYS A 303 20.46 11.28 -14.42
CA LYS A 303 20.59 11.50 -15.87
C LYS A 303 21.94 12.08 -16.22
N LYS A 304 22.32 13.20 -15.56
CA LYS A 304 23.60 13.89 -15.82
C LYS A 304 24.78 12.94 -15.64
N VAL A 305 24.80 12.17 -14.57
CA VAL A 305 25.86 11.17 -14.31
C VAL A 305 25.97 10.15 -15.42
N ILE A 306 24.84 9.59 -15.90
CA ILE A 306 24.84 8.61 -16.99
C ILE A 306 25.34 9.24 -18.31
N GLU A 307 24.88 10.44 -18.64
CA GLU A 307 25.30 11.15 -19.86
C GLU A 307 26.81 11.47 -19.84
N GLU A 308 27.32 11.97 -18.71
CA GLU A 308 28.74 12.39 -18.59
C GLU A 308 29.70 11.19 -18.53
N ARG A 309 29.33 10.10 -17.83
CA ARG A 309 30.24 8.97 -17.60
C ARG A 309 30.10 7.84 -18.62
N LEU A 310 28.91 7.63 -19.20
CA LEU A 310 28.67 6.56 -20.17
C LEU A 310 28.46 7.07 -21.60
N GLY A 311 28.26 8.38 -21.80
CA GLY A 311 27.97 8.95 -23.13
C GLY A 311 26.60 8.50 -23.68
N GLU A 312 25.68 8.02 -22.82
CA GLU A 312 24.36 7.50 -23.23
C GLU A 312 23.31 8.60 -23.28
N ASP A 313 22.56 8.70 -24.39
CA ASP A 313 21.36 9.56 -24.45
C ASP A 313 20.34 9.10 -23.40
N THR A 314 20.13 9.90 -22.36
CA THR A 314 19.33 9.55 -21.20
C THR A 314 18.09 10.45 -21.09
N ARG A 315 16.94 9.84 -20.82
CA ARG A 315 15.68 10.55 -20.64
C ARG A 315 15.17 10.37 -19.21
N VAL A 316 14.61 11.46 -18.66
CA VAL A 316 13.92 11.43 -17.35
C VAL A 316 12.43 11.44 -17.58
N THR A 317 11.73 10.64 -16.79
CA THR A 317 10.27 10.65 -16.67
C THR A 317 9.88 10.72 -15.20
N SER A 318 9.39 11.87 -14.74
CA SER A 318 8.76 11.99 -13.42
C SER A 318 7.28 11.68 -13.57
N LEU A 319 6.82 10.61 -12.97
CA LEU A 319 5.42 10.16 -13.11
C LEU A 319 4.44 11.05 -12.34
N GLY A 320 4.86 11.61 -11.20
CA GLY A 320 4.05 12.56 -10.43
C GLY A 320 2.67 12.00 -10.08
N HIS A 321 1.65 12.86 -10.11
CA HIS A 321 0.30 12.57 -9.60
C HIS A 321 -0.52 11.56 -10.44
N VAL A 322 -0.08 11.14 -11.63
CA VAL A 322 -0.75 10.04 -12.35
C VAL A 322 -0.76 8.74 -11.54
N GLN A 323 0.18 8.59 -10.61
CA GLN A 323 0.27 7.47 -9.69
C GLN A 323 -0.88 7.40 -8.68
N ARG A 324 -1.53 8.54 -8.38
CA ARG A 324 -2.68 8.62 -7.45
C ARG A 324 -4.02 8.36 -8.13
N GLY A 325 -4.08 8.55 -9.45
CA GLY A 325 -5.32 8.59 -10.19
C GLY A 325 -5.78 7.26 -10.75
N GLY A 326 -6.95 7.33 -11.37
CA GLY A 326 -7.57 6.23 -12.10
C GLY A 326 -8.36 5.26 -11.22
N SER A 327 -9.02 4.30 -11.87
CA SER A 327 -9.83 3.28 -11.18
C SER A 327 -8.95 2.39 -10.30
N PRO A 328 -9.41 2.04 -9.08
CA PRO A 328 -8.69 1.14 -8.21
C PRO A 328 -8.55 -0.26 -8.82
N SER A 329 -7.41 -0.90 -8.59
CA SER A 329 -7.17 -2.30 -8.94
C SER A 329 -8.16 -3.22 -8.24
N ALA A 330 -8.25 -4.47 -8.70
CA ALA A 330 -9.07 -5.48 -8.04
C ALA A 330 -8.63 -5.69 -6.57
N PHE A 331 -7.33 -5.64 -6.33
CA PHE A 331 -6.79 -5.79 -4.97
C PHE A 331 -7.19 -4.61 -4.07
N ASP A 332 -7.05 -3.36 -4.51
CA ASP A 332 -7.43 -2.19 -3.72
C ASP A 332 -8.95 -2.14 -3.46
N ARG A 333 -9.79 -2.57 -4.41
CA ARG A 333 -11.24 -2.70 -4.17
C ARG A 333 -11.55 -3.75 -3.09
N TYR A 334 -10.91 -4.91 -3.17
CA TYR A 334 -11.04 -5.98 -2.19
C TYR A 334 -10.54 -5.52 -0.82
N LEU A 335 -9.30 -5.06 -0.73
CA LEU A 335 -8.67 -4.59 0.50
C LEU A 335 -9.53 -3.53 1.20
N SER A 336 -9.91 -2.49 0.46
CA SER A 336 -10.74 -1.40 0.99
C SER A 336 -12.08 -1.88 1.51
N THR A 337 -12.71 -2.84 0.82
CA THR A 337 -14.00 -3.39 1.25
C THR A 337 -13.87 -4.18 2.54
N VAL A 338 -12.88 -5.05 2.67
CA VAL A 338 -12.70 -5.87 3.88
C VAL A 338 -12.23 -5.04 5.08
N LEU A 339 -11.39 -4.03 4.85
CA LEU A 339 -10.97 -3.10 5.91
C LEU A 339 -12.14 -2.23 6.39
N GLY A 340 -12.97 -1.72 5.47
CA GLY A 340 -14.15 -0.93 5.83
C GLY A 340 -15.17 -1.74 6.62
N PHE A 341 -15.39 -3.00 6.26
CA PHE A 341 -16.21 -3.93 7.03
C PHE A 341 -15.64 -4.10 8.45
N ALA A 342 -14.37 -4.43 8.57
CA ALA A 342 -13.71 -4.66 9.86
C ALA A 342 -13.64 -3.40 10.73
N ALA A 343 -13.55 -2.21 10.13
CA ALA A 343 -13.59 -0.95 10.86
C ALA A 343 -14.92 -0.74 11.58
N VAL A 344 -16.04 -1.06 10.92
CA VAL A 344 -17.36 -0.99 11.57
C VAL A 344 -17.54 -2.07 12.62
N GLU A 345 -17.08 -3.31 12.37
CA GLU A 345 -17.08 -4.36 13.38
C GLU A 345 -16.29 -3.93 14.64
N GLN A 346 -15.14 -3.26 14.47
CA GLN A 346 -14.36 -2.72 15.58
C GLN A 346 -15.12 -1.62 16.35
N VAL A 347 -15.78 -0.70 15.62
CA VAL A 347 -16.63 0.35 16.24
C VAL A 347 -17.72 -0.27 17.11
N VAL A 348 -18.43 -1.28 16.60
CA VAL A 348 -19.58 -1.91 17.30
C VAL A 348 -19.14 -2.79 18.47
N THR A 349 -18.00 -3.49 18.33
CA THR A 349 -17.57 -4.46 19.35
C THR A 349 -16.75 -3.86 20.48
N SER A 350 -16.15 -2.69 20.29
CA SER A 350 -15.26 -2.05 21.28
C SER A 350 -15.47 -0.54 21.35
N PRO A 351 -16.68 -0.08 21.68
CA PRO A 351 -16.97 1.36 21.76
C PRO A 351 -16.17 2.03 22.90
N GLY A 352 -15.73 3.25 22.68
CA GLY A 352 -15.05 4.08 23.67
C GLY A 352 -13.62 3.65 24.07
N GLY A 353 -13.08 2.60 23.45
CA GLY A 353 -11.73 2.10 23.73
C GLY A 353 -10.60 2.97 23.13
N GLU A 354 -9.35 2.47 23.26
CA GLU A 354 -8.19 3.06 22.58
C GLU A 354 -8.41 3.04 21.06
N ALA A 355 -8.03 4.14 20.38
CA ALA A 355 -8.15 4.23 18.93
C ALA A 355 -7.40 3.10 18.22
N GLN A 356 -8.09 2.43 17.31
CA GLN A 356 -7.56 1.28 16.58
C GLN A 356 -7.26 1.60 15.12
N LEU A 357 -6.20 1.01 14.61
CA LEU A 357 -5.88 0.96 13.18
C LEU A 357 -6.24 -0.41 12.64
N ILE A 358 -7.09 -0.45 11.63
CA ILE A 358 -7.41 -1.67 10.90
C ILE A 358 -6.46 -1.80 9.71
N GLY A 359 -5.82 -2.94 9.63
CA GLY A 359 -4.87 -3.28 8.58
C GLY A 359 -4.93 -4.74 8.17
N ILE A 360 -4.05 -5.14 7.27
CA ILE A 360 -3.88 -6.52 6.81
C ILE A 360 -2.45 -6.99 7.10
N ARG A 361 -2.30 -8.21 7.58
CA ARG A 361 -1.00 -8.85 7.75
C ARG A 361 -1.10 -10.32 7.38
N GLY A 362 -0.27 -10.76 6.42
CA GLY A 362 -0.27 -12.14 5.95
C GLY A 362 -1.68 -12.62 5.54
N HIS A 363 -2.42 -11.84 4.76
CA HIS A 363 -3.79 -12.09 4.32
C HIS A 363 -4.88 -12.10 5.43
N GLN A 364 -4.51 -11.74 6.67
CA GLN A 364 -5.46 -11.64 7.79
C GLN A 364 -5.70 -10.17 8.14
N ILE A 365 -6.96 -9.83 8.43
CA ILE A 365 -7.29 -8.52 8.96
C ILE A 365 -6.83 -8.47 10.41
N ILE A 366 -6.15 -7.39 10.77
CA ILE A 366 -5.69 -7.14 12.13
C ILE A 366 -6.17 -5.78 12.62
N SER A 367 -6.35 -5.69 13.93
CA SER A 367 -6.54 -4.43 14.66
C SER A 367 -5.32 -4.19 15.53
N SER A 368 -4.84 -2.95 15.56
CA SER A 368 -3.69 -2.56 16.39
C SER A 368 -3.87 -1.15 16.95
N PRO A 369 -3.30 -0.83 18.13
CA PRO A 369 -3.36 0.52 18.67
C PRO A 369 -2.82 1.54 17.66
N LEU A 370 -3.66 2.52 17.28
CA LEU A 370 -3.38 3.48 16.23
C LEU A 370 -2.09 4.25 16.50
N MET A 371 -1.93 4.81 17.70
CA MET A 371 -0.74 5.60 18.03
C MET A 371 0.54 4.79 18.16
N LYS A 372 0.45 3.50 18.47
CA LYS A 372 1.61 2.60 18.42
C LYS A 372 2.12 2.45 16.98
N SER A 373 1.18 2.30 16.03
CA SER A 373 1.51 2.19 14.60
C SER A 373 2.10 3.51 14.06
N VAL A 374 1.50 4.64 14.40
CA VAL A 374 2.01 5.97 14.03
C VAL A 374 3.42 6.22 14.56
N ARG A 375 3.66 5.97 15.86
CA ARG A 375 5.01 6.16 16.44
C ARG A 375 6.07 5.30 15.76
N LYS A 376 5.75 4.03 15.46
CA LYS A 376 6.68 3.14 14.74
C LYS A 376 6.94 3.59 13.31
N THR A 377 5.92 4.12 12.63
CA THR A 377 6.08 4.69 11.29
C THR A 377 7.06 5.86 11.29
N ARG A 378 6.92 6.77 12.25
CA ARG A 378 7.80 7.96 12.35
C ARG A 378 9.23 7.60 12.75
N ALA A 379 9.41 6.62 13.62
CA ALA A 379 10.72 6.18 14.05
C ALA A 379 11.60 5.65 12.89
N VAL A 380 11.02 5.27 11.74
CA VAL A 380 11.83 4.88 10.57
C VAL A 380 12.71 6.02 10.08
N ALA A 381 12.19 7.26 10.10
CA ALA A 381 12.98 8.42 9.67
C ALA A 381 14.18 8.68 10.60
N ASP A 382 13.99 8.50 11.92
CA ASP A 382 15.06 8.66 12.90
C ASP A 382 16.14 7.59 12.70
N VAL A 383 15.73 6.34 12.49
CA VAL A 383 16.63 5.20 12.23
C VAL A 383 17.44 5.40 10.93
N ILE A 384 16.82 5.97 9.88
CA ILE A 384 17.54 6.33 8.64
C ILE A 384 18.55 7.45 8.91
N ALA A 385 18.17 8.47 9.69
CA ALA A 385 19.08 9.56 10.06
C ALA A 385 20.28 9.08 10.90
N ASP A 386 20.08 8.03 11.71
CA ASP A 386 21.14 7.37 12.49
C ASP A 386 22.00 6.40 11.64
N HIS A 387 21.77 6.33 10.33
CA HIS A 387 22.43 5.42 9.39
C HIS A 387 22.23 3.92 9.66
N ASP A 388 21.21 3.53 10.43
CA ASP A 388 20.86 2.13 10.68
C ASP A 388 19.86 1.62 9.62
N TYR A 389 20.34 1.48 8.39
CA TYR A 389 19.51 1.11 7.23
C TYR A 389 18.94 -0.32 7.31
N GLU A 390 19.63 -1.23 7.99
CA GLU A 390 19.14 -2.60 8.20
C GLU A 390 17.89 -2.59 9.08
N THR A 391 17.93 -1.87 10.19
CA THR A 391 16.75 -1.68 11.06
C THR A 391 15.64 -0.93 10.34
N ALA A 392 15.96 0.10 9.54
CA ALA A 392 14.96 0.82 8.74
C ALA A 392 14.22 -0.12 7.78
N MET A 393 14.93 -0.99 7.07
CA MET A 393 14.32 -2.00 6.18
C MET A 393 13.48 -3.02 6.95
N ASP A 394 13.92 -3.46 8.13
CA ASP A 394 13.14 -4.37 8.98
C ASP A 394 11.83 -3.74 9.46
N MET A 395 11.87 -2.45 9.77
CA MET A 395 10.68 -1.72 10.20
C MET A 395 9.66 -1.55 9.08
N ARG A 396 10.09 -1.58 7.79
CA ARG A 396 9.20 -1.64 6.62
C ARG A 396 8.56 -3.03 6.42
N GLY A 397 9.12 -4.05 7.05
CA GLY A 397 8.63 -5.43 7.01
C GLY A 397 9.54 -6.39 6.22
N GLY A 398 9.43 -7.67 6.52
CA GLY A 398 10.30 -8.70 5.94
C GLY A 398 10.23 -8.79 4.42
N SER A 399 9.05 -8.62 3.81
CA SER A 399 8.89 -8.62 2.36
C SER A 399 9.63 -7.46 1.68
N PHE A 400 9.73 -6.29 2.32
CA PHE A 400 10.48 -5.15 1.81
C PHE A 400 11.99 -5.45 1.77
N ARG A 401 12.55 -5.96 2.87
CA ARG A 401 13.96 -6.38 2.95
C ARG A 401 14.29 -7.47 1.92
N ASP A 402 13.47 -8.50 1.82
CA ASP A 402 13.69 -9.59 0.88
C ASP A 402 13.62 -9.12 -0.57
N SER A 403 12.70 -8.22 -0.89
CA SER A 403 12.59 -7.59 -2.20
C SER A 403 13.82 -6.75 -2.52
N PHE A 404 14.35 -6.00 -1.56
CA PHE A 404 15.58 -5.23 -1.74
C PHE A 404 16.80 -6.14 -1.97
N ARG A 405 16.92 -7.23 -1.21
CA ARG A 405 17.97 -8.24 -1.43
C ARG A 405 17.85 -8.85 -2.83
N MET A 406 16.63 -9.17 -3.24
CA MET A 406 16.35 -9.75 -4.55
C MET A 406 16.77 -8.81 -5.69
N ILE A 407 16.35 -7.53 -5.66
CA ILE A 407 16.73 -6.59 -6.72
C ILE A 407 18.24 -6.38 -6.77
N ARG A 408 18.92 -6.26 -5.63
CA ARG A 408 20.40 -6.15 -5.59
C ARG A 408 21.07 -7.36 -6.22
N THR A 409 20.58 -8.57 -5.96
CA THR A 409 21.07 -9.79 -6.60
C THR A 409 20.83 -9.74 -8.11
N MET A 410 19.63 -9.42 -8.55
CA MET A 410 19.29 -9.39 -9.98
C MET A 410 20.04 -8.31 -10.77
N VAL A 411 20.31 -7.17 -10.15
CA VAL A 411 21.09 -6.07 -10.76
C VAL A 411 22.55 -6.49 -10.97
N ARG A 412 23.13 -7.16 -9.98
CA ARG A 412 24.55 -7.63 -10.00
C ARG A 412 24.74 -8.92 -10.78
N ALA A 413 23.67 -9.71 -10.97
CA ALA A 413 23.75 -11.00 -11.63
C ALA A 413 24.30 -10.88 -13.07
N GLN A 414 25.30 -11.70 -13.36
CA GLN A 414 25.95 -11.80 -14.68
C GLN A 414 26.23 -13.27 -15.00
N PRO A 415 26.19 -13.66 -16.28
CA PRO A 415 26.54 -15.01 -16.65
C PRO A 415 28.05 -15.22 -16.45
N HIS A 416 28.41 -16.25 -15.68
CA HIS A 416 29.79 -16.67 -15.51
C HIS A 416 29.92 -18.20 -15.40
N GLY A 417 31.13 -18.72 -15.58
CA GLY A 417 31.42 -20.13 -15.35
C GLY A 417 31.38 -20.48 -13.85
N PRO A 418 31.36 -21.78 -13.52
CA PRO A 418 31.42 -22.22 -12.14
C PRO A 418 32.74 -21.79 -11.50
N VAL A 419 32.67 -21.40 -10.21
CA VAL A 419 33.88 -21.06 -9.45
C VAL A 419 34.70 -22.35 -9.15
N PRO A 420 36.03 -22.24 -8.87
CA PRO A 420 36.84 -23.41 -8.55
C PRO A 420 36.26 -24.27 -7.44
N GLY A 421 36.12 -25.57 -7.68
CA GLY A 421 35.49 -26.51 -6.74
C GLY A 421 33.96 -26.61 -6.81
N GLN A 422 33.30 -25.77 -7.56
CA GLN A 422 31.85 -25.81 -7.75
C GLN A 422 31.47 -26.81 -8.85
N ARG A 423 30.50 -27.68 -8.54
CA ARG A 423 29.89 -28.57 -9.55
C ARG A 423 28.98 -27.76 -10.48
N ARG A 424 29.26 -27.76 -11.78
CA ARG A 424 28.35 -27.22 -12.80
C ARG A 424 27.17 -28.17 -12.96
N MET A 425 25.95 -27.67 -12.75
CA MET A 425 24.71 -28.41 -12.95
C MET A 425 24.06 -28.01 -14.27
N ARG A 426 23.28 -28.93 -14.84
CA ARG A 426 22.37 -28.66 -15.94
C ARG A 426 20.95 -28.59 -15.37
N LEU A 427 20.34 -27.43 -15.38
CA LEU A 427 19.03 -27.16 -14.81
C LEU A 427 18.06 -26.89 -15.95
N ALA A 428 16.87 -27.52 -15.90
CA ALA A 428 15.85 -27.33 -16.90
C ALA A 428 14.61 -26.66 -16.31
N VAL A 429 14.03 -25.76 -17.06
CA VAL A 429 12.77 -25.09 -16.71
C VAL A 429 11.70 -25.49 -17.72
N LEU A 430 10.53 -25.90 -17.24
CA LEU A 430 9.38 -26.22 -18.06
C LEU A 430 8.11 -25.57 -17.50
N HIS A 431 7.16 -25.32 -18.36
CA HIS A 431 5.78 -24.99 -18.01
C HIS A 431 4.86 -26.20 -18.23
N GLY A 432 3.96 -26.45 -17.28
CA GLY A 432 2.93 -27.49 -17.37
C GLY A 432 1.55 -26.95 -17.03
N GLY A 433 0.53 -27.46 -17.70
CA GLY A 433 -0.86 -27.01 -17.53
C GLY A 433 -1.21 -25.77 -18.32
N GLY A 434 -2.28 -25.05 -17.89
CA GLY A 434 -2.74 -23.84 -18.56
C GLY A 434 -1.79 -22.65 -18.39
N PRO A 435 -1.71 -21.72 -19.37
CA PRO A 435 -0.86 -20.54 -19.24
C PRO A 435 -1.42 -19.56 -18.21
N ALA A 436 -0.52 -18.88 -17.49
CA ALA A 436 -0.86 -17.80 -16.58
C ALA A 436 0.10 -16.62 -16.76
N PRO A 437 -0.39 -15.36 -16.70
CA PRO A 437 0.48 -14.20 -16.67
C PRO A 437 1.49 -14.30 -15.53
N GLY A 438 2.77 -13.93 -15.80
CA GLY A 438 3.86 -14.04 -14.82
C GLY A 438 4.73 -15.30 -14.98
N MET A 439 4.30 -16.33 -15.70
CA MET A 439 5.14 -17.52 -15.95
C MET A 439 6.48 -17.17 -16.62
N ASN A 440 6.47 -16.26 -17.60
CA ASN A 440 7.70 -15.80 -18.26
C ASN A 440 8.65 -15.07 -17.29
N THR A 441 8.10 -14.31 -16.34
CA THR A 441 8.90 -13.66 -15.30
C THR A 441 9.60 -14.68 -14.41
N ALA A 442 8.90 -15.75 -14.02
CA ALA A 442 9.48 -16.83 -13.24
C ALA A 442 10.63 -17.53 -13.98
N VAL A 443 10.44 -17.85 -15.28
CA VAL A 443 11.50 -18.42 -16.13
C VAL A 443 12.69 -17.48 -16.21
N ARG A 444 12.46 -16.20 -16.49
CA ARG A 444 13.53 -15.18 -16.57
C ARG A 444 14.38 -15.14 -15.30
N VAL A 445 13.74 -15.15 -14.13
CA VAL A 445 14.45 -15.14 -12.85
C VAL A 445 15.24 -16.43 -12.65
N ALA A 446 14.62 -17.60 -12.86
CA ALA A 446 15.27 -18.91 -12.71
C ALA A 446 16.51 -19.05 -13.63
N VAL A 447 16.37 -18.65 -14.91
CA VAL A 447 17.48 -18.71 -15.88
C VAL A 447 18.61 -17.78 -15.47
N ARG A 448 18.34 -16.53 -15.13
CA ARG A 448 19.38 -15.57 -14.76
C ARG A 448 20.10 -15.91 -13.48
N VAL A 449 19.39 -16.37 -12.46
CA VAL A 449 20.00 -16.83 -11.22
C VAL A 449 20.84 -18.09 -11.46
N GLY A 450 20.35 -19.03 -12.28
CA GLY A 450 21.11 -20.23 -12.62
C GLY A 450 22.42 -19.92 -13.36
N LEU A 451 22.38 -19.01 -14.35
CA LEU A 451 23.56 -18.56 -15.09
C LEU A 451 24.55 -17.79 -14.19
N ASP A 452 24.03 -16.91 -13.29
CA ASP A 452 24.84 -16.20 -12.29
C ASP A 452 25.49 -17.15 -11.27
N LYS A 453 24.90 -18.32 -11.04
CA LYS A 453 25.48 -19.38 -10.22
C LYS A 453 26.38 -20.31 -10.98
N GLY A 454 26.73 -20.03 -12.24
CA GLY A 454 27.64 -20.82 -13.06
C GLY A 454 27.05 -22.13 -13.56
N HIS A 455 25.72 -22.26 -13.66
CA HIS A 455 25.03 -23.45 -14.14
C HIS A 455 24.62 -23.33 -15.60
N ASP A 456 24.38 -24.46 -16.27
CA ASP A 456 23.76 -24.51 -17.58
C ASP A 456 22.24 -24.50 -17.44
N MET A 457 21.59 -23.58 -18.14
CA MET A 457 20.13 -23.43 -18.10
C MET A 457 19.54 -23.94 -19.42
N LEU A 458 18.48 -24.73 -19.31
CA LEU A 458 17.75 -25.30 -20.45
C LEU A 458 16.27 -24.94 -20.37
N ALA A 459 15.66 -24.59 -21.47
CA ALA A 459 14.19 -24.58 -21.61
C ALA A 459 13.72 -25.94 -22.14
N VAL A 460 12.66 -26.47 -21.57
CA VAL A 460 11.94 -27.62 -22.13
C VAL A 460 10.75 -27.08 -22.93
N ARG A 461 10.78 -27.26 -24.24
CA ARG A 461 9.68 -26.87 -25.12
C ARG A 461 8.52 -27.85 -24.97
N ASP A 462 7.29 -27.36 -25.08
CA ASP A 462 6.05 -28.15 -25.01
C ASP A 462 5.86 -28.95 -23.71
N GLY A 463 6.35 -28.41 -22.60
CA GLY A 463 6.09 -28.94 -21.26
C GLY A 463 6.52 -30.40 -21.06
N PHE A 464 5.65 -31.22 -20.47
CA PHE A 464 5.97 -32.62 -20.19
C PHE A 464 6.12 -33.50 -21.42
N GLU A 465 5.47 -33.16 -22.55
CA GLU A 465 5.72 -33.88 -23.83
C GLU A 465 7.13 -33.64 -24.32
N GLY A 466 7.59 -32.38 -24.28
CA GLY A 466 8.95 -32.07 -24.67
C GLY A 466 9.98 -32.65 -23.73
N LEU A 467 9.69 -32.79 -22.44
CA LEU A 467 10.55 -33.50 -21.52
C LEU A 467 10.69 -34.99 -21.89
N ARG A 468 9.57 -35.67 -22.23
CA ARG A 468 9.53 -37.03 -22.69
C ARG A 468 10.34 -37.22 -24.00
N ASP A 469 10.18 -36.29 -24.93
CA ASP A 469 10.71 -36.35 -26.27
C ASP A 469 12.13 -35.75 -26.39
N GLY A 470 12.69 -35.23 -25.29
CA GLY A 470 14.03 -34.66 -25.26
C GLY A 470 14.16 -33.30 -25.94
N ARG A 471 13.07 -32.51 -26.02
CA ARG A 471 13.03 -31.17 -26.68
C ARG A 471 13.60 -30.08 -25.76
N PHE A 472 14.94 -30.05 -25.63
CA PHE A 472 15.69 -29.10 -24.82
C PHE A 472 16.33 -28.01 -25.68
N GLU A 473 16.27 -26.78 -25.20
CA GLU A 473 16.93 -25.62 -25.80
C GLU A 473 17.86 -24.97 -24.78
N GLN A 474 19.12 -24.71 -25.18
CA GLN A 474 20.08 -24.03 -24.32
C GLN A 474 19.64 -22.56 -24.15
N MET A 475 19.55 -22.13 -22.90
CA MET A 475 19.22 -20.75 -22.57
C MET A 475 20.50 -19.96 -22.31
N ASP A 476 20.49 -18.72 -22.79
CA ASP A 476 21.50 -17.71 -22.49
C ASP A 476 20.89 -16.53 -21.70
N TRP A 477 21.68 -15.48 -21.49
CA TRP A 477 21.23 -14.33 -20.71
C TRP A 477 20.13 -13.53 -21.39
N MET A 478 20.03 -13.60 -22.70
CA MET A 478 19.09 -12.82 -23.52
C MET A 478 17.87 -13.64 -23.97
N SER A 479 17.89 -14.94 -23.72
CA SER A 479 16.81 -15.87 -24.09
C SER A 479 15.46 -15.61 -23.42
#